data_6aa643fb685da88d334033da348cb82e
#
_entry.id   6aa643fb685da88d334033da348cb82e
#
_cell.length_a   1.000
_cell.length_b   1.000
_cell.length_c   1.000
_cell.angle_alpha   90.00
_cell.angle_beta   90.00
_cell.angle_gamma   90.00
#
_symmetry.space_group_name_H-M   'P 1'
#
loop_
_entity.id
_entity.type
_entity.pdbx_description
1 polymer ?
#
loop_
_entity_poly.entity_id
_entity_poly.type
_entity_poly.pdbx_seq_one_letter_code
_entity_poly.pdbx_strand_id
1 'polypeptide(L)'
;MRNTTQHNALRAAIGIAAAALVATPITLSLSPQDNQPAATHSTHATAAPPAPPAADISIYEAAGVLMVGVNNYDDALNVLNQGAAGIFIGSWTDPALIQQLPQLKEAIGRPFKVSIDAEGGRVVRQPALFGNLPSPRVMAATMTPQQVQNTAYDLGTRLHNAGINVDFAPVLDLDAGDPNGAIGDRSFSDNPTIAATYGAAFVQGLADAGVQPVLKHFPGHGHASGDSHTGDVTTPPLDALLREDLTPYATILQHCQPAIMFGHLDVPGLGDQPATINLAAYELLRSGNYGGPPFTGTIYTDDLSGMRAISERLPLPEAAAQAIIAGADVALWIDSSQLPAAAQALTDAVDRGEITAQQLRDKAIRAQADVGLNSCSSLR
;
A
#
# COMPACT_ATOMS: atom_id res chain seq x y z
N MET A 1 3.41 61.35 32.43
CA MET A 1 4.87 61.53 32.41
C MET A 1 5.37 60.58 31.34
N ARG A 2 5.60 61.02 30.08
CA ARG A 2 6.83 61.50 29.45
C ARG A 2 8.01 60.54 29.72
N ASN A 3 8.52 59.79 28.75
CA ASN A 3 9.44 60.14 27.65
C ASN A 3 9.64 58.87 26.78
N THR A 4 9.44 58.84 25.49
CA THR A 4 10.24 59.28 24.29
C THR A 4 11.74 58.95 24.29
N THR A 5 12.10 58.35 23.15
CA THR A 5 13.31 58.47 22.28
C THR A 5 14.10 57.17 22.14
N GLN A 6 14.69 56.75 21.03
CA GLN A 6 14.85 57.27 19.65
C GLN A 6 15.50 56.14 18.79
N HIS A 7 15.19 56.19 17.52
CA HIS A 7 15.88 55.67 16.33
C HIS A 7 17.39 55.28 16.46
N ASN A 8 17.73 54.20 15.74
CA ASN A 8 18.83 54.27 14.81
C ASN A 8 18.70 53.24 13.66
N ALA A 9 18.62 53.79 12.44
CA ALA A 9 18.68 53.07 11.19
C ALA A 9 20.14 52.87 10.79
N LEU A 10 20.51 51.67 10.33
CA LEU A 10 21.74 51.42 9.61
C LEU A 10 21.45 50.85 8.23
N ARG A 11 21.69 51.69 7.22
CA ARG A 11 21.69 51.31 5.79
C ARG A 11 23.01 50.60 5.49
N ALA A 12 22.97 49.46 4.84
CA ALA A 12 24.12 48.87 4.18
C ALA A 12 23.78 48.60 2.71
N ALA A 13 24.70 49.02 1.86
CA ALA A 13 24.57 49.19 0.44
C ALA A 13 24.59 47.90 -0.37
N ILE A 14 23.83 47.88 -1.46
CA ILE A 14 23.81 46.86 -2.50
C ILE A 14 25.00 47.11 -3.44
N GLY A 15 25.91 46.13 -3.53
CA GLY A 15 26.93 46.06 -4.57
C GLY A 15 26.47 45.23 -5.74
N ILE A 16 26.24 45.85 -6.89
CA ILE A 16 25.96 45.19 -8.17
C ILE A 16 27.29 44.85 -8.83
N ALA A 17 27.64 43.60 -9.02
CA ALA A 17 28.72 43.16 -9.88
C ALA A 17 28.15 42.81 -11.27
N ALA A 18 28.48 43.64 -12.24
CA ALA A 18 28.22 43.39 -13.65
C ALA A 18 29.28 42.44 -14.24
N ALA A 19 28.89 41.28 -14.73
CA ALA A 19 29.76 40.41 -15.53
C ALA A 19 29.56 40.71 -17.02
N ALA A 20 30.64 41.15 -17.68
CA ALA A 20 30.67 41.44 -19.10
C ALA A 20 30.77 40.13 -19.90
N LEU A 21 29.81 39.89 -20.79
CA LEU A 21 29.91 38.87 -21.85
C LEU A 21 30.80 39.38 -22.98
N VAL A 22 31.90 38.69 -23.24
CA VAL A 22 32.73 38.87 -24.43
C VAL A 22 32.13 37.98 -25.54
N ALA A 23 31.62 38.66 -26.58
CA ALA A 23 31.18 38.00 -27.81
C ALA A 23 32.35 37.91 -28.78
N THR A 24 32.73 36.69 -29.18
CA THR A 24 33.65 36.44 -30.31
C THR A 24 32.85 36.29 -31.59
N PRO A 25 33.25 36.94 -32.71
CA PRO A 25 32.56 36.80 -33.98
C PRO A 25 33.00 35.51 -34.69
N ILE A 26 31.99 34.70 -35.09
CA ILE A 26 32.18 33.56 -35.99
C ILE A 26 32.13 34.07 -37.42
N THR A 27 33.26 34.00 -38.17
CA THR A 27 33.31 34.26 -39.59
C THR A 27 32.84 33.04 -40.38
N LEU A 28 31.70 33.16 -41.08
CA LEU A 28 31.27 32.20 -42.10
C LEU A 28 32.12 32.37 -43.37
N SER A 29 32.86 31.34 -43.74
CA SER A 29 33.45 31.21 -45.08
C SER A 29 32.49 30.45 -46.00
N LEU A 30 31.99 31.09 -47.04
CA LEU A 30 31.25 30.49 -48.14
C LEU A 30 32.20 29.85 -49.14
N SER A 31 32.12 28.54 -49.33
CA SER A 31 32.76 27.83 -50.47
C SER A 31 31.71 27.52 -51.56
N PRO A 32 32.08 27.48 -52.86
CA PRO A 32 31.11 27.37 -53.96
C PRO A 32 30.50 25.94 -54.03
N GLN A 33 29.20 25.89 -54.36
CA GLN A 33 28.48 24.67 -54.67
C GLN A 33 28.91 24.01 -55.94
N ASP A 34 29.36 22.77 -55.87
CA ASP A 34 29.39 21.82 -56.99
C ASP A 34 28.01 21.10 -57.08
N ASN A 35 27.38 21.26 -58.24
CA ASN A 35 26.18 20.60 -58.66
C ASN A 35 26.44 19.11 -58.93
N GLN A 36 26.03 18.19 -58.06
CA GLN A 36 25.84 16.77 -58.39
C GLN A 36 24.37 16.39 -58.28
N PRO A 37 23.82 15.54 -59.17
CA PRO A 37 22.40 15.17 -59.15
C PRO A 37 22.08 14.28 -57.99
N ALA A 38 20.92 14.56 -57.35
CA ALA A 38 20.39 13.86 -56.18
C ALA A 38 20.15 12.38 -56.49
N ALA A 39 20.89 11.51 -55.81
CA ALA A 39 20.55 10.09 -55.67
C ALA A 39 19.36 9.95 -54.72
N THR A 40 18.25 9.48 -55.22
CA THR A 40 17.07 9.12 -54.39
C THR A 40 17.42 7.90 -53.54
N HIS A 41 17.84 8.12 -52.31
CA HIS A 41 17.89 7.08 -51.31
C HIS A 41 16.45 6.80 -50.81
N SER A 42 15.83 5.76 -51.34
CA SER A 42 14.65 5.15 -50.74
C SER A 42 15.04 4.57 -49.38
N THR A 43 14.72 5.29 -48.29
CA THR A 43 14.83 4.75 -46.96
C THR A 43 13.69 3.73 -46.75
N HIS A 44 13.99 2.45 -47.03
CA HIS A 44 13.18 1.39 -46.47
C HIS A 44 13.24 1.52 -44.94
N ALA A 45 12.17 2.05 -44.35
CA ALA A 45 11.94 1.93 -42.93
C ALA A 45 11.82 0.42 -42.63
N THR A 46 12.86 -0.14 -42.05
CA THR A 46 12.82 -1.50 -41.50
C THR A 46 11.75 -1.46 -40.39
N ALA A 47 10.63 -2.13 -40.63
CA ALA A 47 9.61 -2.33 -39.59
C ALA A 47 10.31 -2.95 -38.39
N ALA A 48 10.05 -2.40 -37.19
CA ALA A 48 10.52 -2.99 -35.94
C ALA A 48 10.07 -4.46 -35.92
N PRO A 49 10.91 -5.39 -35.44
CA PRO A 49 10.51 -6.78 -35.31
C PRO A 49 9.21 -6.85 -34.50
N PRO A 50 8.27 -7.72 -34.86
CA PRO A 50 7.04 -7.90 -34.07
C PRO A 50 7.43 -8.21 -32.64
N ALA A 51 6.75 -7.57 -31.68
CA ALA A 51 6.91 -7.86 -30.29
C ALA A 51 6.75 -9.38 -30.06
N PRO A 52 7.55 -10.02 -29.21
CA PRO A 52 7.37 -11.44 -28.90
C PRO A 52 5.92 -11.63 -28.46
N PRO A 53 5.28 -12.77 -28.83
CA PRO A 53 3.91 -13.06 -28.43
C PRO A 53 3.82 -12.88 -26.90
N ALA A 54 2.77 -12.20 -26.45
CA ALA A 54 2.50 -12.04 -25.03
C ALA A 54 2.52 -13.44 -24.39
N ALA A 55 3.36 -13.66 -23.40
CA ALA A 55 3.43 -14.95 -22.74
C ALA A 55 2.07 -15.19 -22.08
N ASP A 56 1.36 -16.23 -22.51
CA ASP A 56 0.06 -16.61 -21.98
C ASP A 56 0.14 -16.73 -20.46
N ILE A 57 -0.89 -16.24 -19.75
CA ILE A 57 -1.08 -16.46 -18.33
C ILE A 57 -2.37 -17.25 -18.12
N SER A 58 -2.30 -18.27 -17.28
CA SER A 58 -3.50 -19.02 -16.90
C SER A 58 -4.31 -18.27 -15.86
N ILE A 59 -5.62 -18.56 -15.79
CA ILE A 59 -6.51 -18.05 -14.71
C ILE A 59 -5.96 -18.41 -13.34
N TYR A 60 -5.38 -19.61 -13.19
CA TYR A 60 -4.72 -20.04 -11.95
C TYR A 60 -3.55 -19.15 -11.55
N GLU A 61 -2.67 -18.78 -12.47
CA GLU A 61 -1.54 -17.88 -12.22
C GLU A 61 -2.03 -16.45 -11.93
N ALA A 62 -3.06 -15.98 -12.65
CA ALA A 62 -3.67 -14.67 -12.44
C ALA A 62 -4.32 -14.56 -11.05
N ALA A 63 -4.88 -15.65 -10.52
CA ALA A 63 -5.41 -15.69 -9.16
C ALA A 63 -4.31 -15.54 -8.08
N GLY A 64 -3.04 -15.72 -8.41
CA GLY A 64 -1.90 -15.60 -7.50
C GLY A 64 -1.65 -14.19 -6.93
N VAL A 65 -2.40 -13.18 -7.37
CA VAL A 65 -2.42 -11.81 -6.83
C VAL A 65 -3.75 -11.46 -6.15
N LEU A 66 -4.61 -12.45 -5.89
CA LEU A 66 -5.94 -12.27 -5.34
C LEU A 66 -6.05 -12.94 -3.96
N MET A 67 -6.61 -12.23 -2.98
CA MET A 67 -6.88 -12.73 -1.62
C MET A 67 -8.35 -12.54 -1.30
N VAL A 68 -8.98 -13.56 -0.72
CA VAL A 68 -10.41 -13.55 -0.48
C VAL A 68 -10.78 -13.96 0.93
N GLY A 69 -11.85 -13.37 1.47
CA GLY A 69 -12.47 -13.84 2.69
C GLY A 69 -13.13 -15.20 2.48
N VAL A 70 -13.03 -16.08 3.48
CA VAL A 70 -13.55 -17.46 3.42
C VAL A 70 -14.47 -17.77 4.61
N ASN A 71 -15.42 -18.67 4.37
CA ASN A 71 -16.40 -19.05 5.39
C ASN A 71 -15.93 -20.25 6.24
N ASN A 72 -15.30 -21.24 5.63
CA ASN A 72 -14.94 -22.52 6.25
C ASN A 72 -13.81 -23.22 5.48
N TYR A 73 -13.47 -24.44 5.89
CA TYR A 73 -12.41 -25.25 5.28
C TYR A 73 -12.62 -25.53 3.79
N ASP A 74 -13.85 -25.95 3.40
CA ASP A 74 -14.14 -26.32 2.01
C ASP A 74 -14.06 -25.10 1.09
N ASP A 75 -14.52 -23.94 1.56
CA ASP A 75 -14.40 -22.67 0.85
C ASP A 75 -12.92 -22.26 0.69
N ALA A 76 -12.14 -22.33 1.76
CA ALA A 76 -10.71 -22.06 1.73
C ALA A 76 -9.95 -23.02 0.78
N LEU A 77 -10.24 -24.32 0.85
CA LEU A 77 -9.66 -25.32 -0.04
C LEU A 77 -10.00 -25.05 -1.51
N ASN A 78 -11.25 -24.68 -1.78
CA ASN A 78 -11.71 -24.36 -3.13
C ASN A 78 -10.96 -23.17 -3.74
N VAL A 79 -10.89 -22.03 -3.04
CA VAL A 79 -10.25 -20.82 -3.58
C VAL A 79 -8.73 -20.99 -3.73
N LEU A 80 -8.08 -21.69 -2.81
CA LEU A 80 -6.65 -21.96 -2.89
C LEU A 80 -6.30 -22.93 -4.04
N ASN A 81 -7.17 -23.89 -4.34
CA ASN A 81 -7.04 -24.78 -5.52
C ASN A 81 -7.24 -24.02 -6.84
N GLN A 82 -7.93 -22.89 -6.83
CA GLN A 82 -8.06 -21.99 -7.97
C GLN A 82 -6.87 -21.02 -8.12
N GLY A 83 -5.87 -21.10 -7.25
CA GLY A 83 -4.65 -20.30 -7.36
C GLY A 83 -4.57 -19.06 -6.46
N ALA A 84 -5.58 -18.76 -5.65
CA ALA A 84 -5.59 -17.57 -4.78
C ALA A 84 -4.28 -17.39 -4.01
N ALA A 85 -3.78 -16.16 -3.91
CA ALA A 85 -2.58 -15.79 -3.16
C ALA A 85 -2.70 -16.11 -1.67
N GLY A 86 -3.91 -16.05 -1.14
CA GLY A 86 -4.20 -16.30 0.26
C GLY A 86 -5.67 -16.18 0.59
N ILE A 87 -5.95 -16.35 1.88
CA ILE A 87 -7.29 -16.25 2.46
C ILE A 87 -7.30 -15.22 3.60
N PHE A 88 -8.45 -14.59 3.79
CA PHE A 88 -8.71 -13.68 4.90
C PHE A 88 -9.69 -14.31 5.89
N ILE A 89 -9.32 -14.29 7.18
CA ILE A 89 -10.12 -14.78 8.31
C ILE A 89 -10.95 -13.63 8.88
N GLY A 90 -12.24 -13.63 8.56
CA GLY A 90 -13.18 -12.63 9.05
C GLY A 90 -13.87 -13.05 10.37
N SER A 91 -14.72 -12.16 10.88
CA SER A 91 -15.56 -12.47 12.06
C SER A 91 -16.62 -13.52 11.75
N TRP A 92 -16.99 -13.69 10.49
CA TRP A 92 -17.96 -14.68 9.97
C TRP A 92 -17.34 -16.04 9.68
N THR A 93 -16.01 -16.13 9.59
CA THR A 93 -15.31 -17.38 9.30
C THR A 93 -15.53 -18.38 10.44
N ASP A 94 -15.84 -19.64 10.09
CA ASP A 94 -15.96 -20.71 11.08
C ASP A 94 -14.63 -20.88 11.83
N PRO A 95 -14.61 -20.72 13.17
CA PRO A 95 -13.40 -20.88 13.98
C PRO A 95 -12.74 -22.27 13.82
N ALA A 96 -13.48 -23.29 13.41
CA ALA A 96 -12.93 -24.63 13.15
C ALA A 96 -11.91 -24.63 12.02
N LEU A 97 -12.01 -23.73 11.03
CA LEU A 97 -11.03 -23.58 9.97
C LEU A 97 -9.63 -23.31 10.54
N ILE A 98 -9.52 -22.49 11.59
CA ILE A 98 -8.22 -22.12 12.18
C ILE A 98 -7.50 -23.36 12.72
N GLN A 99 -8.22 -24.30 13.33
CA GLN A 99 -7.67 -25.56 13.78
C GLN A 99 -7.28 -26.51 12.63
N GLN A 100 -7.89 -26.32 11.46
CA GLN A 100 -7.67 -27.12 10.26
C GLN A 100 -6.61 -26.50 9.31
N LEU A 101 -6.04 -25.33 9.63
CA LEU A 101 -5.01 -24.68 8.77
C LEU A 101 -3.80 -25.57 8.49
N PRO A 102 -3.27 -26.38 9.44
CA PRO A 102 -2.20 -27.31 9.14
C PRO A 102 -2.59 -28.33 8.06
N GLN A 103 -3.79 -28.91 8.16
CA GLN A 103 -4.35 -29.85 7.17
C GLN A 103 -4.56 -29.16 5.81
N LEU A 104 -5.04 -27.90 5.80
CA LEU A 104 -5.23 -27.12 4.59
C LEU A 104 -3.89 -26.85 3.90
N LYS A 105 -2.84 -26.51 4.65
CA LYS A 105 -1.48 -26.32 4.13
C LYS A 105 -0.92 -27.58 3.49
N GLU A 106 -1.13 -28.74 4.10
CA GLU A 106 -0.74 -30.03 3.55
C GLU A 106 -1.51 -30.33 2.25
N ALA A 107 -2.83 -30.15 2.24
CA ALA A 107 -3.69 -30.41 1.08
C ALA A 107 -3.33 -29.51 -0.13
N ILE A 108 -2.99 -28.25 0.09
CA ILE A 108 -2.65 -27.30 -0.97
C ILE A 108 -1.22 -27.52 -1.50
N GLY A 109 -0.27 -27.88 -0.65
CA GLY A 109 1.10 -28.25 -1.05
C GLY A 109 1.95 -27.10 -1.63
N ARG A 110 1.48 -25.85 -1.56
CA ARG A 110 2.21 -24.64 -1.96
C ARG A 110 2.08 -23.55 -0.89
N PRO A 111 2.96 -22.54 -0.85
CA PRO A 111 2.81 -21.39 0.03
C PRO A 111 1.53 -20.59 -0.31
N PHE A 112 0.87 -20.09 0.73
CA PHE A 112 -0.21 -19.10 0.65
C PHE A 112 -0.27 -18.27 1.93
N LYS A 113 -0.83 -17.08 1.84
CA LYS A 113 -1.01 -16.21 3.01
C LYS A 113 -2.33 -16.49 3.71
N VAL A 114 -2.31 -16.42 5.04
CA VAL A 114 -3.50 -16.44 5.89
C VAL A 114 -3.50 -15.14 6.69
N SER A 115 -4.44 -14.26 6.38
CA SER A 115 -4.52 -12.92 6.95
C SER A 115 -5.70 -12.76 7.90
N ILE A 116 -5.60 -11.79 8.80
CA ILE A 116 -6.61 -11.42 9.79
C ILE A 116 -6.52 -9.91 10.07
N ASP A 117 -7.60 -9.30 10.64
CA ASP A 117 -7.53 -8.02 11.34
C ASP A 117 -7.50 -8.29 12.85
N ALA A 118 -6.39 -7.98 13.50
CA ALA A 118 -6.23 -8.05 14.95
C ALA A 118 -5.55 -6.77 15.49
N GLU A 119 -6.18 -5.61 15.21
CA GLU A 119 -5.68 -4.27 15.55
C GLU A 119 -5.69 -4.00 17.06
N GLY A 120 -6.66 -4.58 17.76
CA GLY A 120 -7.06 -4.28 19.12
C GLY A 120 -8.39 -3.52 19.20
N GLY A 121 -8.92 -3.36 20.43
CA GLY A 121 -10.20 -2.70 20.67
C GLY A 121 -11.36 -3.39 19.94
N ARG A 122 -12.10 -2.61 19.17
CA ARG A 122 -13.28 -3.08 18.40
C ARG A 122 -12.92 -3.91 17.16
N VAL A 123 -11.66 -3.92 16.74
CA VAL A 123 -11.20 -4.67 15.55
C VAL A 123 -10.24 -5.77 15.99
N VAL A 124 -10.82 -6.86 16.45
CA VAL A 124 -10.14 -8.15 16.67
C VAL A 124 -11.06 -9.23 16.11
N ARG A 125 -10.67 -9.83 14.98
CA ARG A 125 -11.40 -10.98 14.43
C ARG A 125 -11.10 -12.21 15.31
N GLN A 126 -12.11 -13.07 15.51
CA GLN A 126 -12.00 -14.28 16.32
C GLN A 126 -11.47 -14.04 17.75
N PRO A 127 -12.05 -13.07 18.53
CA PRO A 127 -11.52 -12.71 19.84
C PRO A 127 -11.57 -13.84 20.87
N ALA A 128 -12.46 -14.83 20.68
CA ALA A 128 -12.51 -16.02 21.52
C ALA A 128 -11.23 -16.90 21.43
N LEU A 129 -10.51 -16.82 20.29
CA LEU A 129 -9.28 -17.57 20.05
C LEU A 129 -8.03 -16.72 20.35
N PHE A 130 -8.05 -15.45 19.96
CA PHE A 130 -6.86 -14.60 20.04
C PHE A 130 -6.87 -13.62 21.23
N GLY A 131 -7.96 -13.58 21.99
CA GLY A 131 -8.13 -12.69 23.14
C GLY A 131 -8.55 -11.28 22.74
N ASN A 132 -8.90 -10.49 23.75
CA ASN A 132 -9.21 -9.08 23.60
C ASN A 132 -7.97 -8.25 23.91
N LEU A 133 -7.61 -7.34 23.02
CA LEU A 133 -6.55 -6.36 23.21
C LEU A 133 -7.18 -4.98 23.49
N PRO A 134 -6.51 -4.10 24.25
CA PRO A 134 -6.90 -2.69 24.29
C PRO A 134 -6.87 -2.09 22.87
N SER A 135 -7.66 -1.05 22.63
CA SER A 135 -7.55 -0.32 21.36
C SER A 135 -6.20 0.39 21.25
N PRO A 136 -5.69 0.66 20.03
CA PRO A 136 -4.45 1.42 19.84
C PRO A 136 -4.43 2.74 20.63
N ARG A 137 -5.55 3.46 20.67
CA ARG A 137 -5.71 4.68 21.48
C ARG A 137 -5.45 4.43 22.96
N VAL A 138 -6.03 3.37 23.53
CA VAL A 138 -5.84 2.99 24.92
C VAL A 138 -4.41 2.53 25.17
N MET A 139 -3.83 1.77 24.25
CA MET A 139 -2.42 1.36 24.34
C MET A 139 -1.50 2.57 24.41
N ALA A 140 -1.66 3.56 23.52
CA ALA A 140 -0.83 4.76 23.51
C ALA A 140 -1.00 5.63 24.77
N ALA A 141 -2.21 5.63 25.37
CA ALA A 141 -2.50 6.41 26.57
C ALA A 141 -2.01 5.75 27.87
N THR A 142 -1.88 4.42 27.92
CA THR A 142 -1.70 3.66 29.18
C THR A 142 -0.44 2.79 29.22
N MET A 143 0.19 2.55 28.07
CA MET A 143 1.35 1.67 27.93
C MET A 143 2.58 2.42 27.44
N THR A 144 3.76 1.93 27.76
CA THR A 144 4.99 2.36 27.09
C THR A 144 5.10 1.68 25.71
N PRO A 145 5.90 2.21 24.76
CA PRO A 145 6.13 1.53 23.46
C PRO A 145 6.63 0.10 23.64
N GLN A 146 7.50 -0.18 24.63
CA GLN A 146 7.98 -1.54 24.92
C GLN A 146 6.85 -2.47 25.37
N GLN A 147 5.86 -1.98 26.14
CA GLN A 147 4.70 -2.78 26.53
C GLN A 147 3.80 -3.07 25.34
N VAL A 148 3.66 -2.12 24.41
CA VAL A 148 2.91 -2.34 23.15
C VAL A 148 3.64 -3.37 22.28
N GLN A 149 4.96 -3.30 22.14
CA GLN A 149 5.75 -4.32 21.45
C GLN A 149 5.53 -5.71 22.04
N ASN A 150 5.61 -5.84 23.36
CA ASN A 150 5.37 -7.13 24.03
C ASN A 150 3.94 -7.64 23.80
N THR A 151 2.94 -6.76 23.86
CA THR A 151 1.53 -7.10 23.58
C THR A 151 1.34 -7.60 22.14
N ALA A 152 1.95 -6.91 21.17
CA ALA A 152 1.91 -7.32 19.76
C ALA A 152 2.69 -8.64 19.52
N TYR A 153 3.80 -8.85 20.22
CA TYR A 153 4.54 -10.13 20.17
C TYR A 153 3.72 -11.29 20.72
N ASP A 154 3.03 -11.10 21.85
CA ASP A 154 2.16 -12.12 22.43
C ASP A 154 0.96 -12.44 21.53
N LEU A 155 0.37 -11.42 20.90
CA LEU A 155 -0.67 -11.59 19.88
C LEU A 155 -0.10 -12.36 18.67
N GLY A 156 0.99 -11.87 18.08
CA GLY A 156 1.64 -12.47 16.92
C GLY A 156 2.02 -13.94 17.17
N THR A 157 2.49 -14.28 18.39
CA THR A 157 2.78 -15.66 18.76
C THR A 157 1.53 -16.54 18.72
N ARG A 158 0.38 -16.05 19.19
CA ARG A 158 -0.91 -16.80 19.09
C ARG A 158 -1.35 -16.95 17.65
N LEU A 159 -1.25 -15.90 16.83
CA LEU A 159 -1.57 -15.93 15.41
C LEU A 159 -0.68 -16.91 14.65
N HIS A 160 0.64 -16.81 14.83
CA HIS A 160 1.63 -17.67 14.19
C HIS A 160 1.41 -19.16 14.52
N ASN A 161 1.21 -19.46 15.82
CA ASN A 161 0.96 -20.83 16.28
C ASN A 161 -0.34 -21.41 15.72
N ALA A 162 -1.34 -20.55 15.43
CA ALA A 162 -2.58 -20.92 14.76
C ALA A 162 -2.43 -21.06 13.23
N GLY A 163 -1.27 -20.69 12.66
CA GLY A 163 -1.00 -20.78 11.23
C GLY A 163 -1.35 -19.53 10.43
N ILE A 164 -1.70 -18.42 11.09
CA ILE A 164 -1.93 -17.09 10.51
C ILE A 164 -0.57 -16.38 10.38
N ASN A 165 -0.26 -15.84 9.21
CA ASN A 165 1.04 -15.27 8.91
C ASN A 165 1.02 -13.81 8.45
N VAL A 166 -0.17 -13.17 8.37
CA VAL A 166 -0.36 -11.75 8.06
C VAL A 166 -1.36 -11.15 9.02
N ASP A 167 -1.04 -10.01 9.65
CA ASP A 167 -2.00 -9.20 10.39
C ASP A 167 -2.14 -7.83 9.72
N PHE A 168 -3.36 -7.47 9.32
CA PHE A 168 -3.65 -6.14 8.80
C PHE A 168 -3.67 -5.10 9.93
N ALA A 169 -2.53 -4.96 10.57
CA ALA A 169 -2.21 -4.04 11.66
C ALA A 169 -0.72 -3.67 11.64
N PRO A 170 -0.35 -2.50 12.16
CA PRO A 170 -1.14 -1.50 12.84
C PRO A 170 -1.82 -0.47 11.90
N VAL A 171 -2.82 0.22 12.46
CA VAL A 171 -3.38 1.45 11.86
C VAL A 171 -2.45 2.63 12.16
N LEU A 172 -2.03 3.34 11.13
CA LEU A 172 -1.18 4.55 11.23
C LEU A 172 -1.95 5.85 10.97
N ASP A 173 -3.24 5.74 10.66
CA ASP A 173 -4.09 6.90 10.43
C ASP A 173 -4.10 7.82 11.65
N LEU A 174 -3.97 9.13 11.40
CA LEU A 174 -3.99 10.16 12.45
C LEU A 174 -5.44 10.56 12.74
N ASP A 175 -5.89 10.36 13.96
CA ASP A 175 -7.28 10.67 14.36
C ASP A 175 -7.31 11.16 15.81
N ALA A 176 -8.16 12.13 16.12
CA ALA A 176 -8.34 12.67 17.47
C ALA A 176 -9.09 11.73 18.41
N GLY A 177 -9.61 10.58 17.91
CA GLY A 177 -10.22 9.54 18.71
C GLY A 177 -11.74 9.68 18.85
N ASP A 178 -12.43 10.26 17.85
CA ASP A 178 -13.91 10.26 17.85
C ASP A 178 -14.43 8.82 17.89
N PRO A 179 -15.16 8.42 18.93
CA PRO A 179 -15.66 7.05 19.08
C PRO A 179 -16.64 6.65 17.97
N ASN A 180 -17.23 7.64 17.25
CA ASN A 180 -18.13 7.39 16.13
C ASN A 180 -17.41 7.50 14.77
N GLY A 181 -16.14 7.89 14.76
CA GLY A 181 -15.34 7.99 13.53
C GLY A 181 -14.99 6.62 12.96
N ALA A 182 -14.76 6.58 11.65
CA ALA A 182 -14.32 5.37 10.95
C ALA A 182 -13.02 4.82 11.51
N ILE A 183 -12.07 5.70 11.84
CA ILE A 183 -10.79 5.37 12.47
C ILE A 183 -10.93 5.44 13.99
N GLY A 184 -11.17 6.60 14.57
CA GLY A 184 -11.46 6.77 15.98
C GLY A 184 -10.39 6.16 16.90
N ASP A 185 -10.80 5.24 17.77
CA ASP A 185 -9.93 4.55 18.73
C ASP A 185 -8.98 3.49 18.10
N ARG A 186 -9.12 3.21 16.81
CA ARG A 186 -8.16 2.40 16.03
C ARG A 186 -6.83 3.12 15.80
N SER A 187 -6.83 4.45 15.86
CA SER A 187 -5.61 5.29 15.80
C SER A 187 -4.90 5.31 17.15
N PHE A 188 -3.56 5.26 17.14
CA PHE A 188 -2.75 5.51 18.33
C PHE A 188 -2.85 6.98 18.77
N SER A 189 -2.83 7.94 17.82
CA SER A 189 -2.84 9.38 18.10
C SER A 189 -3.12 10.19 16.84
N ASP A 190 -3.56 11.44 17.01
CA ASP A 190 -3.53 12.50 16.01
C ASP A 190 -2.14 13.14 15.84
N ASN A 191 -1.21 12.82 16.74
CA ASN A 191 0.18 13.29 16.66
C ASN A 191 1.02 12.29 15.86
N PRO A 192 1.63 12.69 14.71
CA PRO A 192 2.35 11.79 13.82
C PRO A 192 3.57 11.12 14.48
N THR A 193 4.24 11.80 15.42
CA THR A 193 5.39 11.21 16.15
C THR A 193 4.94 10.12 17.12
N ILE A 194 3.82 10.33 17.81
CA ILE A 194 3.25 9.32 18.70
C ILE A 194 2.75 8.13 17.87
N ALA A 195 2.00 8.36 16.79
CA ALA A 195 1.51 7.31 15.91
C ALA A 195 2.67 6.47 15.33
N ALA A 196 3.75 7.12 14.87
CA ALA A 196 4.94 6.43 14.39
C ALA A 196 5.63 5.59 15.48
N THR A 197 5.77 6.13 16.70
CA THR A 197 6.45 5.45 17.82
C THR A 197 5.72 4.18 18.24
N TYR A 198 4.42 4.27 18.44
CA TYR A 198 3.60 3.13 18.86
C TYR A 198 3.33 2.15 17.72
N GLY A 199 3.15 2.68 16.49
CA GLY A 199 3.05 1.86 15.28
C GLY A 199 4.31 1.03 15.05
N ALA A 200 5.51 1.62 15.18
CA ALA A 200 6.78 0.91 15.07
C ALA A 200 6.92 -0.20 16.12
N ALA A 201 6.51 0.07 17.37
CA ALA A 201 6.54 -0.92 18.44
C ALA A 201 5.60 -2.12 18.14
N PHE A 202 4.41 -1.85 17.60
CA PHE A 202 3.46 -2.89 17.22
C PHE A 202 3.99 -3.72 16.04
N VAL A 203 4.54 -3.06 15.00
CA VAL A 203 5.22 -3.70 13.86
C VAL A 203 6.31 -4.65 14.33
N GLN A 204 7.19 -4.16 15.23
CA GLN A 204 8.30 -4.95 15.76
C GLN A 204 7.80 -6.19 16.48
N GLY A 205 6.78 -6.06 17.33
CA GLY A 205 6.22 -7.19 18.08
C GLY A 205 5.66 -8.28 17.16
N LEU A 206 4.85 -7.91 16.14
CA LEU A 206 4.32 -8.87 15.16
C LEU A 206 5.45 -9.55 14.36
N ALA A 207 6.43 -8.77 13.87
CA ALA A 207 7.54 -9.28 13.09
C ALA A 207 8.41 -10.26 13.90
N ASP A 208 8.71 -9.92 15.17
CA ASP A 208 9.47 -10.80 16.07
C ASP A 208 8.76 -12.13 16.35
N ALA A 209 7.42 -12.12 16.26
CA ALA A 209 6.59 -13.33 16.39
C ALA A 209 6.43 -14.12 15.09
N GLY A 210 6.96 -13.63 13.96
CA GLY A 210 6.86 -14.29 12.66
C GLY A 210 5.55 -14.03 11.93
N VAL A 211 4.83 -12.93 12.24
CA VAL A 211 3.63 -12.48 11.54
C VAL A 211 3.92 -11.19 10.79
N GLN A 212 3.60 -11.16 9.50
CA GLN A 212 3.80 -9.98 8.64
C GLN A 212 2.86 -8.85 9.06
N PRO A 213 3.39 -7.70 9.54
CA PRO A 213 2.58 -6.54 9.82
C PRO A 213 2.23 -5.79 8.54
N VAL A 214 1.04 -5.14 8.52
CA VAL A 214 0.57 -4.35 7.38
C VAL A 214 0.12 -2.98 7.87
N LEU A 215 0.84 -1.94 7.47
CA LEU A 215 0.52 -0.54 7.79
C LEU A 215 -0.70 -0.07 6.99
N LYS A 216 -1.66 0.60 7.64
CA LYS A 216 -2.89 1.03 6.98
C LYS A 216 -3.46 2.33 7.56
N HIS A 217 -4.22 3.09 6.75
CA HIS A 217 -4.60 2.93 5.34
C HIS A 217 -3.91 4.02 4.51
N PHE A 218 -2.89 3.65 3.76
CA PHE A 218 -2.15 4.62 2.94
C PHE A 218 -3.07 5.29 1.89
N PRO A 219 -2.97 6.60 1.66
CA PRO A 219 -2.02 7.57 2.21
C PRO A 219 -2.45 8.29 3.49
N GLY A 220 -3.46 7.84 4.22
CA GLY A 220 -3.94 8.38 5.49
C GLY A 220 -5.44 8.63 5.49
N HIS A 221 -6.19 7.85 6.27
CA HIS A 221 -7.66 7.91 6.37
C HIS A 221 -8.15 8.81 7.52
N GLY A 222 -7.31 9.05 8.54
CA GLY A 222 -7.77 9.64 9.80
C GLY A 222 -8.28 11.07 9.68
N HIS A 223 -7.66 11.90 8.85
CA HIS A 223 -8.10 13.28 8.58
C HIS A 223 -9.05 13.37 7.38
N ALA A 224 -9.48 12.24 6.81
CA ALA A 224 -10.38 12.23 5.68
C ALA A 224 -11.83 12.55 6.10
N SER A 225 -12.62 13.07 5.17
CA SER A 225 -14.06 13.32 5.36
C SER A 225 -14.83 12.04 5.11
N GLY A 226 -15.53 11.53 6.12
CA GLY A 226 -16.47 10.42 5.96
C GLY A 226 -15.86 9.03 6.28
N ASP A 227 -16.62 8.00 5.90
CA ASP A 227 -16.32 6.59 6.11
C ASP A 227 -16.44 5.84 4.78
N SER A 228 -15.38 5.18 4.35
CA SER A 228 -15.30 4.43 3.09
C SER A 228 -16.33 3.30 2.97
N HIS A 229 -16.87 2.81 4.10
CA HIS A 229 -17.99 1.86 4.10
C HIS A 229 -19.33 2.48 3.68
N THR A 230 -19.47 3.80 3.79
CA THR A 230 -20.75 4.50 3.55
C THR A 230 -20.78 5.35 2.29
N GLY A 231 -19.64 5.63 1.67
CA GLY A 231 -19.54 6.44 0.46
C GLY A 231 -18.12 6.93 0.17
N ASP A 232 -18.03 7.92 -0.72
CA ASP A 232 -16.76 8.54 -1.07
C ASP A 232 -16.09 9.21 0.13
N VAL A 233 -14.77 9.09 0.19
CA VAL A 233 -13.94 9.65 1.26
C VAL A 233 -12.85 10.51 0.64
N THR A 234 -12.84 11.79 0.99
CA THR A 234 -11.85 12.75 0.50
C THR A 234 -10.88 13.10 1.63
N THR A 235 -9.60 12.94 1.38
CA THR A 235 -8.54 13.33 2.30
C THR A 235 -8.26 14.84 2.24
N PRO A 236 -7.49 15.41 3.17
CA PRO A 236 -6.80 16.67 2.92
C PRO A 236 -5.97 16.61 1.62
N PRO A 237 -5.63 17.76 1.00
CA PRO A 237 -4.78 17.79 -0.18
C PRO A 237 -3.43 17.10 0.05
N LEU A 238 -2.83 16.55 -1.01
CA LEU A 238 -1.57 15.80 -0.94
C LEU A 238 -0.45 16.54 -0.18
N ASP A 239 -0.34 17.85 -0.36
CA ASP A 239 0.68 18.65 0.34
C ASP A 239 0.46 18.72 1.87
N ALA A 240 -0.78 18.58 2.34
CA ALA A 240 -1.09 18.44 3.77
C ALA A 240 -0.78 17.03 4.26
N LEU A 241 -1.16 15.99 3.52
CA LEU A 241 -0.80 14.60 3.85
C LEU A 241 0.72 14.41 3.96
N LEU A 242 1.50 15.03 3.07
CA LEU A 242 2.97 15.00 3.11
C LEU A 242 3.55 15.61 4.39
N ARG A 243 2.87 16.58 4.99
CA ARG A 243 3.32 17.22 6.24
C ARG A 243 2.93 16.46 7.50
N GLU A 244 1.84 15.68 7.45
CA GLU A 244 1.25 15.07 8.64
C GLU A 244 1.03 13.56 8.46
N ASP A 245 0.02 13.12 7.71
CA ASP A 245 -0.46 11.74 7.64
C ASP A 245 0.58 10.76 7.07
N LEU A 246 1.45 11.21 6.18
CA LEU A 246 2.51 10.39 5.61
C LEU A 246 3.79 10.33 6.47
N THR A 247 3.90 11.19 7.48
CA THR A 247 5.07 11.22 8.39
C THR A 247 5.26 9.90 9.16
N PRO A 248 4.23 9.24 9.72
CA PRO A 248 4.40 7.95 10.37
C PRO A 248 4.95 6.87 9.43
N TYR A 249 4.47 6.83 8.18
CA TYR A 249 4.99 5.91 7.15
C TYR A 249 6.45 6.22 6.85
N ALA A 250 6.80 7.49 6.58
CA ALA A 250 8.16 7.89 6.31
C ALA A 250 9.12 7.50 7.44
N THR A 251 8.69 7.65 8.69
CA THR A 251 9.49 7.32 9.88
C THR A 251 9.73 5.80 9.98
N ILE A 252 8.69 4.98 9.88
CA ILE A 252 8.83 3.53 10.05
C ILE A 252 9.61 2.93 8.89
N LEU A 253 9.31 3.34 7.65
CA LEU A 253 9.90 2.78 6.45
C LEU A 253 11.39 3.08 6.26
N GLN A 254 11.95 4.04 7.01
CA GLN A 254 13.41 4.25 7.09
C GLN A 254 14.14 3.09 7.77
N HIS A 255 13.46 2.33 8.60
CA HIS A 255 14.07 1.30 9.44
C HIS A 255 13.68 -0.11 9.01
N CYS A 256 12.48 -0.30 8.48
CA CYS A 256 12.02 -1.60 7.98
C CYS A 256 10.97 -1.43 6.86
N GLN A 257 10.63 -2.52 6.19
CA GLN A 257 9.70 -2.53 5.05
C GLN A 257 8.53 -3.50 5.32
N PRO A 258 7.63 -3.23 6.30
CA PRO A 258 6.43 -4.03 6.48
C PRO A 258 5.54 -3.90 5.24
N ALA A 259 4.51 -4.73 5.11
CA ALA A 259 3.54 -4.54 4.03
C ALA A 259 2.70 -3.27 4.27
N ILE A 260 2.05 -2.78 3.21
CA ILE A 260 1.18 -1.60 3.26
C ILE A 260 -0.17 -1.94 2.64
N MET A 261 -1.24 -1.44 3.25
CA MET A 261 -2.59 -1.50 2.71
C MET A 261 -3.05 -0.10 2.27
N PHE A 262 -3.58 -0.02 1.04
CA PHE A 262 -4.12 1.20 0.45
C PHE A 262 -5.60 1.34 0.75
N GLY A 263 -6.01 2.49 1.28
CA GLY A 263 -7.41 2.83 1.48
C GLY A 263 -8.08 3.35 0.19
N HIS A 264 -9.42 3.29 0.16
CA HIS A 264 -10.23 3.82 -0.95
C HIS A 264 -10.49 5.32 -0.74
N LEU A 265 -9.44 6.12 -0.99
CA LEU A 265 -9.38 7.53 -0.63
C LEU A 265 -9.18 8.41 -1.87
N ASP A 266 -10.04 9.40 -2.05
CA ASP A 266 -9.83 10.46 -3.02
C ASP A 266 -8.86 11.51 -2.45
N VAL A 267 -7.73 11.72 -3.13
CA VAL A 267 -6.65 12.60 -2.66
C VAL A 267 -6.53 13.81 -3.58
N PRO A 268 -7.02 14.99 -3.17
CA PRO A 268 -6.87 16.21 -3.97
C PRO A 268 -5.39 16.51 -4.26
N GLY A 269 -5.07 16.69 -5.54
CA GLY A 269 -3.69 16.87 -6.02
C GLY A 269 -2.95 15.59 -6.41
N LEU A 270 -3.58 14.40 -6.29
CA LEU A 270 -3.00 13.13 -6.73
C LEU A 270 -3.72 12.54 -7.96
N GLY A 271 -4.88 13.07 -8.33
CA GLY A 271 -5.70 12.62 -9.46
C GLY A 271 -7.17 12.49 -9.08
N ASP A 272 -7.97 11.99 -10.04
CA ASP A 272 -9.43 11.95 -9.92
C ASP A 272 -9.96 10.56 -9.51
N GLN A 273 -9.07 9.62 -9.19
CA GLN A 273 -9.43 8.25 -8.81
C GLN A 273 -9.00 7.98 -7.37
N PRO A 274 -9.72 7.09 -6.64
CA PRO A 274 -9.30 6.64 -5.33
C PRO A 274 -7.89 6.05 -5.35
N ALA A 275 -7.12 6.29 -4.31
CA ALA A 275 -5.73 5.84 -4.18
C ALA A 275 -5.53 4.36 -4.55
N THR A 276 -6.49 3.49 -4.21
CA THR A 276 -6.44 2.04 -4.49
C THR A 276 -6.35 1.69 -5.98
N ILE A 277 -6.92 2.50 -6.87
CA ILE A 277 -6.90 2.27 -8.33
C ILE A 277 -6.15 3.37 -9.09
N ASN A 278 -5.39 4.20 -8.39
CA ASN A 278 -4.68 5.35 -8.93
C ASN A 278 -3.17 5.07 -9.00
N LEU A 279 -2.63 4.92 -10.21
CA LEU A 279 -1.19 4.70 -10.45
C LEU A 279 -0.31 5.74 -9.72
N ALA A 280 -0.71 7.02 -9.69
CA ALA A 280 0.08 8.07 -9.05
C ALA A 280 0.23 7.85 -7.52
N ALA A 281 -0.74 7.20 -6.86
CA ALA A 281 -0.64 6.85 -5.44
C ALA A 281 0.43 5.75 -5.21
N TYR A 282 0.51 4.77 -6.09
CA TYR A 282 1.54 3.73 -6.03
C TYR A 282 2.93 4.29 -6.37
N GLU A 283 3.02 5.17 -7.37
CA GLU A 283 4.26 5.86 -7.71
C GLU A 283 4.76 6.74 -6.56
N LEU A 284 3.86 7.46 -5.87
CA LEU A 284 4.17 8.25 -4.67
C LEU A 284 4.90 7.38 -3.63
N LEU A 285 4.38 6.19 -3.34
CA LEU A 285 4.96 5.27 -2.36
C LEU A 285 6.24 4.60 -2.90
N ARG A 286 6.18 4.02 -4.11
CA ARG A 286 7.30 3.27 -4.71
C ARG A 286 8.53 4.12 -4.96
N SER A 287 8.38 5.41 -5.31
CA SER A 287 9.49 6.33 -5.54
C SER A 287 10.09 6.95 -4.29
N GLY A 288 9.38 6.91 -3.15
CA GLY A 288 9.76 7.63 -1.92
C GLY A 288 9.30 9.09 -1.89
N ASN A 289 8.51 9.55 -2.87
CA ASN A 289 8.02 10.94 -2.92
C ASN A 289 7.01 11.28 -1.81
N TYR A 290 6.61 10.31 -1.00
CA TYR A 290 5.82 10.50 0.23
C TYR A 290 6.66 11.04 1.42
N GLY A 291 7.95 11.31 1.21
CA GLY A 291 8.89 11.81 2.23
C GLY A 291 9.72 10.73 2.92
N GLY A 292 9.63 9.48 2.45
CA GLY A 292 10.38 8.33 2.96
C GLY A 292 11.26 7.66 1.90
N PRO A 293 11.85 6.50 2.20
CA PRO A 293 12.63 5.74 1.21
C PRO A 293 11.71 5.10 0.14
N PRO A 294 12.24 4.77 -1.04
CA PRO A 294 11.52 3.94 -2.02
C PRO A 294 11.01 2.64 -1.38
N PHE A 295 9.72 2.33 -1.60
CA PHE A 295 9.09 1.16 -1.02
C PHE A 295 9.16 -0.04 -1.97
N THR A 296 9.63 -1.18 -1.48
CA THR A 296 9.79 -2.41 -2.26
C THR A 296 8.95 -3.59 -1.73
N GLY A 297 8.32 -3.43 -0.57
CA GLY A 297 7.50 -4.45 0.05
C GLY A 297 6.16 -4.70 -0.64
N THR A 298 5.37 -5.60 -0.07
CA THR A 298 4.04 -5.99 -0.58
C THR A 298 3.01 -4.88 -0.34
N ILE A 299 2.19 -4.59 -1.35
CA ILE A 299 1.06 -3.67 -1.25
C ILE A 299 -0.25 -4.44 -1.42
N TYR A 300 -1.11 -4.33 -0.40
CA TYR A 300 -2.49 -4.83 -0.41
C TYR A 300 -3.47 -3.70 -0.74
N THR A 301 -4.60 -4.02 -1.35
CA THR A 301 -5.77 -3.15 -1.30
C THR A 301 -6.51 -3.36 0.03
N ASP A 302 -7.29 -2.39 0.46
CA ASP A 302 -8.39 -2.61 1.39
C ASP A 302 -9.51 -3.41 0.72
N ASP A 303 -10.59 -3.76 1.45
CA ASP A 303 -11.70 -4.57 0.94
C ASP A 303 -12.41 -3.91 -0.25
N LEU A 304 -12.28 -4.53 -1.43
CA LEU A 304 -12.88 -4.06 -2.68
C LEU A 304 -14.38 -4.34 -2.78
N SER A 305 -14.97 -5.15 -1.91
CA SER A 305 -16.36 -5.59 -1.99
C SER A 305 -17.30 -4.88 -1.04
N GLY A 306 -16.89 -4.69 0.20
CA GLY A 306 -17.73 -4.16 1.28
C GLY A 306 -17.71 -2.64 1.40
N MET A 307 -16.77 -1.95 0.73
CA MET A 307 -16.59 -0.51 0.85
C MET A 307 -17.22 0.24 -0.33
N ARG A 308 -18.22 1.10 -0.05
CA ARG A 308 -18.98 1.83 -1.07
C ARG A 308 -18.11 2.81 -1.85
N ALA A 309 -17.05 3.34 -1.25
CA ALA A 309 -16.09 4.22 -1.90
C ALA A 309 -15.50 3.63 -3.19
N ILE A 310 -15.45 2.31 -3.33
CA ILE A 310 -14.98 1.62 -4.53
C ILE A 310 -16.07 0.80 -5.21
N SER A 311 -16.91 0.07 -4.45
CA SER A 311 -17.90 -0.85 -5.01
C SER A 311 -19.07 -0.14 -5.73
N GLU A 312 -19.32 1.14 -5.46
CA GLU A 312 -20.27 1.97 -6.22
C GLU A 312 -19.68 2.52 -7.53
N ARG A 313 -18.34 2.51 -7.68
CA ARG A 313 -17.66 3.03 -8.87
C ARG A 313 -17.41 1.94 -9.92
N LEU A 314 -17.07 0.74 -9.49
CA LEU A 314 -16.67 -0.37 -10.35
C LEU A 314 -17.21 -1.70 -9.83
N PRO A 315 -17.59 -2.62 -10.75
CA PRO A 315 -17.78 -4.02 -10.39
C PRO A 315 -16.49 -4.61 -9.81
N LEU A 316 -16.61 -5.55 -8.86
CA LEU A 316 -15.47 -6.12 -8.15
C LEU A 316 -14.36 -6.71 -9.06
N PRO A 317 -14.66 -7.49 -10.13
CA PRO A 317 -13.62 -8.02 -11.01
C PRO A 317 -12.78 -6.92 -11.66
N GLU A 318 -13.43 -5.85 -12.13
CA GLU A 318 -12.77 -4.69 -12.73
C GLU A 318 -11.97 -3.89 -11.68
N ALA A 319 -12.53 -3.69 -10.47
CA ALA A 319 -11.84 -3.00 -9.39
C ALA A 319 -10.56 -3.75 -9.00
N ALA A 320 -10.62 -5.08 -8.88
CA ALA A 320 -9.46 -5.93 -8.59
C ALA A 320 -8.39 -5.83 -9.70
N ALA A 321 -8.81 -5.92 -10.97
CA ALA A 321 -7.88 -5.80 -12.10
C ALA A 321 -7.23 -4.41 -12.14
N GLN A 322 -8.01 -3.33 -11.99
CA GLN A 322 -7.49 -1.97 -12.00
C GLN A 322 -6.52 -1.70 -10.84
N ALA A 323 -6.81 -2.19 -9.64
CA ALA A 323 -5.90 -2.05 -8.50
C ALA A 323 -4.55 -2.74 -8.76
N ILE A 324 -4.56 -3.94 -9.32
CA ILE A 324 -3.34 -4.68 -9.69
C ILE A 324 -2.57 -3.95 -10.81
N ILE A 325 -3.27 -3.46 -11.85
CA ILE A 325 -2.67 -2.68 -12.93
C ILE A 325 -2.05 -1.37 -12.38
N ALA A 326 -2.76 -0.69 -11.48
CA ALA A 326 -2.29 0.54 -10.87
C ALA A 326 -1.05 0.35 -9.99
N GLY A 327 -0.85 -0.83 -9.37
CA GLY A 327 0.38 -1.06 -8.61
C GLY A 327 0.27 -1.96 -7.37
N ALA A 328 -0.94 -2.37 -6.95
CA ALA A 328 -1.12 -3.35 -5.88
C ALA A 328 -0.45 -4.69 -6.22
N ASP A 329 0.06 -5.38 -5.22
CA ASP A 329 0.57 -6.75 -5.35
C ASP A 329 -0.52 -7.77 -5.02
N VAL A 330 -1.47 -7.41 -4.15
CA VAL A 330 -2.59 -8.26 -3.75
C VAL A 330 -3.87 -7.43 -3.70
N ALA A 331 -4.89 -7.87 -4.44
CA ALA A 331 -6.25 -7.35 -4.34
C ALA A 331 -7.05 -8.19 -3.33
N LEU A 332 -7.67 -7.53 -2.34
CA LEU A 332 -8.38 -8.14 -1.23
C LEU A 332 -9.89 -7.85 -1.31
N TRP A 333 -10.71 -8.86 -1.00
CA TRP A 333 -12.13 -8.68 -0.70
C TRP A 333 -12.68 -9.82 0.18
N ILE A 334 -13.89 -9.64 0.73
CA ILE A 334 -14.44 -10.53 1.78
C ILE A 334 -15.38 -11.64 1.26
N ASP A 335 -15.58 -11.75 -0.04
CA ASP A 335 -16.47 -12.76 -0.67
C ASP A 335 -15.69 -13.61 -1.67
N SER A 336 -15.63 -14.92 -1.44
CA SER A 336 -14.92 -15.88 -2.29
C SER A 336 -15.56 -16.12 -3.66
N SER A 337 -16.85 -15.77 -3.84
CA SER A 337 -17.66 -16.19 -5.01
C SER A 337 -17.16 -15.59 -6.35
N GLN A 338 -16.52 -14.42 -6.33
CA GLN A 338 -16.08 -13.71 -7.53
C GLN A 338 -14.61 -13.95 -7.92
N LEU A 339 -13.90 -14.85 -7.24
CA LEU A 339 -12.50 -15.15 -7.54
C LEU A 339 -12.26 -15.53 -9.01
N PRO A 340 -13.06 -16.43 -9.63
CA PRO A 340 -12.86 -16.78 -11.05
C PRO A 340 -13.05 -15.59 -12.00
N ALA A 341 -14.04 -14.73 -11.72
CA ALA A 341 -14.31 -13.55 -12.54
C ALA A 341 -13.20 -12.51 -12.43
N ALA A 342 -12.65 -12.27 -11.23
CA ALA A 342 -11.53 -11.37 -11.02
C ALA A 342 -10.23 -11.88 -11.68
N ALA A 343 -9.96 -13.18 -11.59
CA ALA A 343 -8.82 -13.80 -12.26
C ALA A 343 -8.99 -13.73 -13.80
N GLN A 344 -10.21 -13.90 -14.34
CA GLN A 344 -10.49 -13.71 -15.76
C GLN A 344 -10.28 -12.26 -16.19
N ALA A 345 -10.73 -11.27 -15.41
CA ALA A 345 -10.50 -9.86 -15.72
C ALA A 345 -9.01 -9.51 -15.82
N LEU A 346 -8.15 -10.16 -15.01
CA LEU A 346 -6.69 -10.01 -15.08
C LEU A 346 -6.10 -10.68 -16.33
N THR A 347 -6.56 -11.88 -16.73
CA THR A 347 -6.11 -12.49 -17.99
C THR A 347 -6.52 -11.65 -19.20
N ASP A 348 -7.76 -11.13 -19.19
CA ASP A 348 -8.24 -10.23 -20.24
C ASP A 348 -7.42 -8.93 -20.32
N ALA A 349 -6.95 -8.41 -19.16
CA ALA A 349 -6.07 -7.24 -19.11
C ALA A 349 -4.68 -7.53 -19.70
N VAL A 350 -4.16 -8.75 -19.52
CA VAL A 350 -2.92 -9.19 -20.19
C VAL A 350 -3.14 -9.25 -21.71
N ASP A 351 -4.25 -9.80 -22.16
CA ASP A 351 -4.58 -9.90 -23.60
C ASP A 351 -4.73 -8.50 -24.24
N ARG A 352 -5.23 -7.51 -23.49
CA ARG A 352 -5.30 -6.12 -23.92
C ARG A 352 -3.97 -5.36 -23.82
N GLY A 353 -2.94 -5.97 -23.23
CA GLY A 353 -1.63 -5.33 -23.02
C GLY A 353 -1.58 -4.25 -21.93
N GLU A 354 -2.56 -4.22 -21.02
CA GLU A 354 -2.64 -3.28 -19.89
C GLU A 354 -1.66 -3.66 -18.77
N ILE A 355 -1.34 -4.94 -18.65
CA ILE A 355 -0.31 -5.50 -17.78
C ILE A 355 0.32 -6.70 -18.47
N THR A 356 1.58 -7.01 -18.21
CA THR A 356 2.22 -8.22 -18.77
C THR A 356 2.05 -9.43 -17.84
N ALA A 357 2.04 -10.63 -18.41
CA ALA A 357 2.06 -11.87 -17.63
C ALA A 357 3.24 -11.94 -16.66
N GLN A 358 4.40 -11.41 -17.07
CA GLN A 358 5.58 -11.36 -16.19
C GLN A 358 5.36 -10.43 -14.99
N GLN A 359 4.76 -9.26 -15.19
CA GLN A 359 4.41 -8.36 -14.09
C GLN A 359 3.46 -9.00 -13.09
N LEU A 360 2.45 -9.77 -13.55
CA LEU A 360 1.56 -10.52 -12.66
C LEU A 360 2.32 -11.59 -11.86
N ARG A 361 3.20 -12.36 -12.50
CA ARG A 361 4.05 -13.35 -11.83
C ARG A 361 4.97 -12.70 -10.78
N ASP A 362 5.57 -11.55 -11.11
CA ASP A 362 6.43 -10.81 -10.17
C ASP A 362 5.65 -10.31 -8.96
N LYS A 363 4.40 -9.85 -9.17
CA LYS A 363 3.49 -9.45 -8.08
C LYS A 363 3.11 -10.66 -7.22
N ALA A 364 2.77 -11.80 -7.81
CA ALA A 364 2.47 -13.04 -7.09
C ALA A 364 3.66 -13.53 -6.24
N ILE A 365 4.89 -13.39 -6.74
CA ILE A 365 6.10 -13.69 -5.98
C ILE A 365 6.24 -12.73 -4.79
N ARG A 366 6.04 -11.42 -4.98
CA ARG A 366 6.07 -10.44 -3.87
C ARG A 366 4.97 -10.71 -2.85
N ALA A 367 3.78 -11.10 -3.28
CA ALA A 367 2.66 -11.44 -2.40
C ALA A 367 3.02 -12.57 -1.42
N GLN A 368 3.85 -13.53 -1.84
CA GLN A 368 4.29 -14.65 -0.99
C GLN A 368 5.57 -14.34 -0.19
N ALA A 369 6.30 -13.26 -0.53
CA ALA A 369 7.56 -12.94 0.12
C ALA A 369 7.35 -12.48 1.57
N ASP A 370 8.28 -12.89 2.45
CA ASP A 370 8.33 -12.48 3.85
C ASP A 370 9.32 -11.31 4.08
N VAL A 371 9.45 -10.42 3.09
CA VAL A 371 10.43 -9.32 3.13
C VAL A 371 10.25 -8.43 4.36
N GLY A 372 9.00 -8.17 4.74
CA GLY A 372 8.67 -7.36 5.91
C GLY A 372 9.14 -7.97 7.23
N LEU A 373 9.06 -9.28 7.41
CA LEU A 373 9.48 -9.97 8.62
C LEU A 373 10.98 -9.78 8.88
N ASN A 374 11.80 -10.03 7.86
CA ASN A 374 13.26 -9.99 8.00
C ASN A 374 13.81 -8.58 8.22
N SER A 375 13.14 -7.55 7.68
CA SER A 375 13.60 -6.18 7.79
C SER A 375 13.17 -5.52 9.10
N CYS A 376 12.03 -5.92 9.70
CA CYS A 376 11.46 -5.28 10.88
C CYS A 376 11.93 -5.92 12.20
N SER A 377 12.40 -7.16 12.20
CA SER A 377 12.94 -7.82 13.39
C SER A 377 14.22 -7.18 13.96
N SER A 378 14.74 -6.13 13.35
CA SER A 378 15.97 -5.42 13.76
C SER A 378 15.75 -3.95 14.16
N LEU A 379 14.49 -3.51 14.33
CA LEU A 379 14.17 -2.18 14.86
C LEU A 379 14.61 -2.09 16.34
N ARG A 380 15.89 -1.76 16.61
CA ARG A 380 16.44 -1.56 17.96
C ARG A 380 16.95 -0.15 18.13
#